data_b84bebd5b041fbb60789996685b4fa06
#
_entry.id   b84bebd5b041fbb60789996685b4fa06
#
_cell.length_a   1.000
_cell.length_b   1.000
_cell.length_c   1.000
_cell.angle_alpha   90.00
_cell.angle_beta   90.00
_cell.angle_gamma   90.00
#
_symmetry.space_group_name_H-M   'P 1'
#
loop_
_entity.id
_entity.type
_entity.pdbx_description
1 polymer ?
#
loop_
_entity_poly.entity_id
_entity_poly.type
_entity_poly.pdbx_seq_one_letter_code
_entity_poly.pdbx_strand_id
1 'polypeptide(L)'
;QKQRVAIAGVVAMEPKCIVFDEPTAMLDPNGRKEVIATAHDLNKKKGVTIILITHYMEEVVDADYVYVMEKGKIVMDGTPRDIFSRVDELKEHRLDVPQATLVADELRSAGVPIPQGILTRKELVDAIMSVANA
;
A
#
# COMPACT_ATOMS: atom_id res chain seq x y z
N GLN A 1 -11.81 2.66 18.89
CA GLN A 1 -12.80 3.75 19.01
C GLN A 1 -12.12 5.13 19.11
N LYS A 2 -11.02 5.28 19.86
CA LYS A 2 -10.33 6.57 20.02
C LYS A 2 -9.85 7.18 18.69
N GLN A 3 -9.31 6.35 17.79
CA GLN A 3 -8.85 6.80 16.47
C GLN A 3 -9.99 7.28 15.57
N ARG A 4 -11.13 6.60 15.60
CA ARG A 4 -12.33 7.04 14.84
C ARG A 4 -12.83 8.41 15.29
N VAL A 5 -12.80 8.67 16.60
CA VAL A 5 -13.18 9.97 17.17
C VAL A 5 -12.20 11.06 16.75
N ALA A 6 -10.90 10.76 16.77
CA ALA A 6 -9.86 11.69 16.30
C ALA A 6 -10.03 12.03 14.81
N ILE A 7 -10.26 11.02 13.96
CA ILE A 7 -10.51 11.22 12.53
C ILE A 7 -11.76 12.07 12.32
N ALA A 8 -12.87 11.77 13.02
CA ALA A 8 -14.10 12.53 12.92
C ALA A 8 -13.89 14.01 13.31
N GLY A 9 -13.11 14.27 14.37
CA GLY A 9 -12.76 15.64 14.79
C GLY A 9 -11.97 16.40 13.75
N VAL A 10 -10.99 15.75 13.11
CA VAL A 10 -10.20 16.37 12.02
C VAL A 10 -11.07 16.62 10.79
N VAL A 11 -11.91 15.66 10.40
CA VAL A 11 -12.81 15.80 9.25
C VAL A 11 -13.85 16.91 9.44
N ALA A 12 -14.30 17.13 10.68
CA ALA A 12 -15.24 18.21 11.00
C ALA A 12 -14.67 19.62 10.74
N MET A 13 -13.35 19.76 10.67
CA MET A 13 -12.69 21.03 10.30
C MET A 13 -12.65 21.27 8.78
N GLU A 14 -13.17 20.35 7.96
CA GLU A 14 -13.15 20.40 6.49
C GLU A 14 -11.77 20.71 5.88
N PRO A 15 -10.73 19.96 6.26
CA PRO A 15 -9.37 20.22 5.79
C PRO A 15 -9.21 19.88 4.31
N LYS A 16 -8.29 20.58 3.64
CA LYS A 16 -7.89 20.24 2.27
C LYS A 16 -6.91 19.07 2.21
N CYS A 17 -6.16 18.86 3.29
CA CYS A 17 -5.15 17.81 3.41
C CYS A 17 -5.18 17.23 4.84
N ILE A 18 -5.06 15.90 4.94
CA ILE A 18 -4.93 15.19 6.21
C ILE A 18 -3.68 14.34 6.17
N VAL A 19 -2.85 14.42 7.20
CA VAL A 19 -1.71 13.52 7.41
C VAL A 19 -2.10 12.48 8.43
N PHE A 20 -2.03 11.21 8.03
CA PHE A 20 -2.19 10.05 8.89
C PHE A 20 -0.81 9.48 9.19
N ASP A 21 -0.34 9.63 10.41
CA ASP A 21 0.94 9.10 10.86
C ASP A 21 0.73 7.79 11.62
N GLU A 22 1.08 6.68 10.97
CA GLU A 22 0.89 5.30 11.44
C GLU A 22 -0.50 5.02 12.05
N PRO A 23 -1.60 5.38 11.36
CA PRO A 23 -2.94 5.39 11.96
C PRO A 23 -3.45 4.00 12.34
N THR A 24 -2.81 2.95 11.86
CA THR A 24 -3.26 1.55 11.99
C THR A 24 -2.36 0.71 12.90
N ALA A 25 -1.25 1.27 13.41
CA ALA A 25 -0.21 0.54 14.14
C ALA A 25 -0.74 -0.27 15.35
N MET A 26 -1.80 0.22 16.03
CA MET A 26 -2.35 -0.40 17.25
C MET A 26 -3.73 -1.05 17.00
N LEU A 27 -4.10 -1.29 15.73
CA LEU A 27 -5.39 -1.82 15.37
C LEU A 27 -5.31 -3.29 14.95
N ASP A 28 -6.40 -4.00 15.21
CA ASP A 28 -6.65 -5.31 14.64
C ASP A 28 -6.88 -5.22 13.11
N PRO A 29 -6.83 -6.34 12.37
CA PRO A 29 -6.97 -6.31 10.90
C PRO A 29 -8.25 -5.64 10.38
N ASN A 30 -9.36 -5.77 11.11
CA ASN A 30 -10.62 -5.14 10.71
C ASN A 30 -10.57 -3.62 10.93
N GLY A 31 -10.06 -3.18 12.07
CA GLY A 31 -9.86 -1.76 12.37
C GLY A 31 -8.92 -1.09 11.36
N ARG A 32 -7.85 -1.77 10.91
CA ARG A 32 -6.96 -1.27 9.85
C ARG A 32 -7.72 -1.02 8.55
N LYS A 33 -8.48 -2.01 8.08
CA LYS A 33 -9.28 -1.89 6.85
C LYS A 33 -10.25 -0.72 6.91
N GLU A 34 -10.90 -0.51 8.05
CA GLU A 34 -11.85 0.58 8.22
C GLU A 34 -11.18 1.96 8.16
N VAL A 35 -10.01 2.13 8.79
CA VAL A 35 -9.26 3.40 8.75
C VAL A 35 -8.80 3.69 7.32
N ILE A 36 -8.23 2.72 6.63
CA ILE A 36 -7.79 2.87 5.24
C ILE A 36 -8.97 3.15 4.31
N ALA A 37 -10.08 2.45 4.46
CA ALA A 37 -11.30 2.71 3.69
C ALA A 37 -11.82 4.14 3.94
N THR A 38 -11.76 4.62 5.18
CA THR A 38 -12.15 6.01 5.51
C THR A 38 -11.23 7.02 4.81
N ALA A 39 -9.91 6.79 4.82
CA ALA A 39 -8.96 7.65 4.11
C ALA A 39 -9.25 7.70 2.60
N HIS A 40 -9.50 6.54 1.97
CA HIS A 40 -9.90 6.47 0.56
C HIS A 40 -11.20 7.22 0.29
N ASP A 41 -12.22 7.04 1.11
CA ASP A 41 -13.50 7.73 0.95
C ASP A 41 -13.34 9.25 1.07
N LEU A 42 -12.55 9.74 2.01
CA LEU A 42 -12.25 11.17 2.13
C LEU A 42 -11.56 11.71 0.88
N ASN A 43 -10.62 10.97 0.34
CA ASN A 43 -9.94 11.36 -0.90
C ASN A 43 -10.89 11.31 -2.11
N LYS A 44 -11.51 10.18 -2.38
CA LYS A 44 -12.28 9.96 -3.62
C LYS A 44 -13.63 10.68 -3.63
N LYS A 45 -14.32 10.77 -2.50
CA LYS A 45 -15.67 11.37 -2.41
C LYS A 45 -15.64 12.85 -2.03
N LYS A 46 -14.65 13.29 -1.26
CA LYS A 46 -14.56 14.66 -0.75
C LYS A 46 -13.39 15.48 -1.30
N GLY A 47 -12.52 14.85 -2.10
CA GLY A 47 -11.38 15.54 -2.70
C GLY A 47 -10.29 15.95 -1.70
N VAL A 48 -10.26 15.36 -0.50
CA VAL A 48 -9.26 15.65 0.51
C VAL A 48 -7.94 14.98 0.11
N THR A 49 -6.84 15.71 0.12
CA THR A 49 -5.53 15.13 -0.07
C THR A 49 -5.15 14.33 1.17
N ILE A 50 -4.77 13.07 0.98
CA ILE A 50 -4.36 12.18 2.07
C ILE A 50 -2.85 11.90 1.96
N ILE A 51 -2.13 12.16 3.04
CA ILE A 51 -0.74 11.71 3.22
C ILE A 51 -0.76 10.62 4.27
N LEU A 52 -0.43 9.40 3.88
CA LEU A 52 -0.40 8.23 4.76
C LEU A 52 1.06 7.85 5.02
N ILE A 53 1.48 7.89 6.27
CA ILE A 53 2.77 7.38 6.72
C ILE A 53 2.52 6.00 7.33
N THR A 54 3.12 4.98 6.77
CA THR A 54 2.93 3.59 7.21
C THR A 54 4.16 2.73 6.88
N HIS A 55 4.33 1.65 7.60
CA HIS A 55 5.26 0.57 7.29
C HIS A 55 4.55 -0.72 6.85
N TYR A 56 3.23 -0.68 6.68
CA TYR A 56 2.44 -1.80 6.18
C TYR A 56 2.26 -1.67 4.67
N MET A 57 2.91 -2.54 3.92
CA MET A 57 2.95 -2.44 2.45
C MET A 57 1.58 -2.63 1.80
N GLU A 58 0.71 -3.45 2.42
CA GLU A 58 -0.66 -3.63 1.94
C GLU A 58 -1.51 -2.36 1.98
N GLU A 59 -1.18 -1.41 2.86
CA GLU A 59 -1.89 -0.12 2.95
C GLU A 59 -1.50 0.85 1.83
N VAL A 60 -0.34 0.61 1.20
CA VAL A 60 0.23 1.46 0.15
C VAL A 60 -0.24 1.07 -1.25
N VAL A 61 -0.74 -0.16 -1.42
CA VAL A 61 -1.11 -0.74 -2.72
C VAL A 61 -2.10 0.12 -3.51
N ASP A 62 -3.05 0.75 -2.82
CA ASP A 62 -4.09 1.59 -3.44
C ASP A 62 -3.77 3.10 -3.42
N ALA A 63 -2.56 3.49 -3.05
CA ALA A 63 -2.13 4.89 -3.12
C ALA A 63 -1.97 5.36 -4.57
N ASP A 64 -2.15 6.65 -4.81
CA ASP A 64 -1.89 7.23 -6.14
C ASP A 64 -0.38 7.39 -6.39
N TYR A 65 0.40 7.69 -5.33
CA TYR A 65 1.84 7.89 -5.40
C TYR A 65 2.53 7.51 -4.08
N VAL A 66 3.76 7.04 -4.17
CA VAL A 66 4.53 6.55 -3.02
C VAL A 66 5.89 7.24 -2.97
N TYR A 67 6.27 7.67 -1.78
CA TYR A 67 7.61 8.10 -1.44
C TYR A 67 8.20 7.13 -0.43
N VAL A 68 9.32 6.52 -0.77
CA VAL A 68 10.09 5.67 0.15
C VAL A 68 11.14 6.53 0.83
N MET A 69 11.12 6.54 2.16
CA MET A 69 12.02 7.36 2.96
C MET A 69 12.97 6.49 3.79
N GLU A 70 14.24 6.83 3.76
CA GLU A 70 15.25 6.26 4.65
C GLU A 70 16.14 7.37 5.21
N LYS A 71 16.35 7.37 6.54
CA LYS A 71 17.21 8.35 7.25
C LYS A 71 16.91 9.81 6.88
N GLY A 72 15.63 10.15 6.77
CA GLY A 72 15.18 11.51 6.47
C GLY A 72 15.34 11.94 5.00
N LYS A 73 15.63 11.02 4.09
CA LYS A 73 15.76 11.28 2.64
C LYS A 73 14.76 10.42 1.87
N ILE A 74 14.25 10.95 0.78
CA ILE A 74 13.52 10.17 -0.21
C ILE A 74 14.55 9.38 -1.03
N VAL A 75 14.44 8.04 -1.00
CA VAL A 75 15.34 7.13 -1.70
C VAL A 75 14.71 6.53 -2.96
N MET A 76 13.39 6.41 -2.99
CA MET A 76 12.61 5.99 -4.15
C MET A 76 11.28 6.74 -4.19
N ASP A 77 10.74 6.92 -5.37
CA ASP A 77 9.38 7.46 -5.55
C ASP A 77 8.74 6.94 -6.84
N GLY A 78 7.44 6.91 -6.89
CA GLY A 78 6.68 6.42 -8.04
C GLY A 78 5.29 5.93 -7.68
N THR A 79 4.61 5.29 -8.64
CA THR A 79 3.36 4.59 -8.36
C THR A 79 3.62 3.34 -7.51
N PRO A 80 2.62 2.82 -6.77
CA PRO A 80 2.79 1.56 -6.04
C PRO A 80 3.32 0.43 -6.94
N ARG A 81 2.85 0.34 -8.17
CA ARG A 81 3.27 -0.68 -9.14
C ARG A 81 4.75 -0.53 -9.53
N ASP A 82 5.21 0.69 -9.73
CA ASP A 82 6.62 0.96 -10.02
C ASP A 82 7.50 0.61 -8.83
N ILE A 83 7.12 1.05 -7.64
CA ILE A 83 7.88 0.82 -6.40
C ILE A 83 7.97 -0.68 -6.10
N PHE A 84 6.85 -1.39 -6.08
CA PHE A 84 6.84 -2.82 -5.72
C PHE A 84 7.32 -3.76 -6.84
N SER A 85 7.53 -3.28 -8.05
CA SER A 85 8.25 -4.03 -9.09
C SER A 85 9.77 -4.09 -8.84
N ARG A 86 10.30 -3.19 -8.01
CA ARG A 86 11.73 -3.07 -7.65
C ARG A 86 12.02 -3.79 -6.32
N VAL A 87 11.68 -5.08 -6.27
CA VAL A 87 11.73 -5.90 -5.04
C VAL A 87 13.13 -5.92 -4.41
N ASP A 88 14.17 -6.11 -5.22
CA ASP A 88 15.55 -6.20 -4.72
C ASP A 88 16.02 -4.87 -4.11
N GLU A 89 15.69 -3.75 -4.73
CA GLU A 89 16.02 -2.42 -4.24
C GLU A 89 15.30 -2.11 -2.93
N LEU A 90 14.02 -2.49 -2.79
CA LEU A 90 13.28 -2.37 -1.53
C LEU A 90 13.91 -3.21 -0.42
N LYS A 91 14.36 -4.43 -0.72
CA LYS A 91 15.08 -5.29 0.24
C LYS A 91 16.42 -4.67 0.69
N GLU A 92 17.14 -3.99 -0.21
CA GLU A 92 18.36 -3.24 0.15
C GLU A 92 18.07 -2.15 1.19
N HIS A 93 16.90 -1.50 1.08
CA HIS A 93 16.40 -0.52 2.04
C HIS A 93 15.71 -1.14 3.26
N ARG A 94 15.76 -2.47 3.43
CA ARG A 94 15.13 -3.23 4.53
C ARG A 94 13.61 -3.04 4.60
N LEU A 95 12.99 -2.86 3.46
CA LEU A 95 11.55 -2.74 3.31
C LEU A 95 10.98 -4.04 2.74
N ASP A 96 9.80 -4.39 3.23
CA ASP A 96 9.02 -5.50 2.70
C ASP A 96 8.26 -5.08 1.43
N VAL A 97 7.68 -6.07 0.79
CA VAL A 97 6.74 -5.91 -0.32
C VAL A 97 5.42 -6.58 0.05
N PRO A 98 4.29 -6.25 -0.61
CA PRO A 98 3.05 -6.98 -0.42
C PRO A 98 3.26 -8.49 -0.62
N GLN A 99 2.57 -9.33 0.15
CA GLN A 99 2.73 -10.79 0.08
C GLN A 99 2.51 -11.33 -1.34
N ALA A 100 1.52 -10.80 -2.06
CA ALA A 100 1.25 -11.20 -3.44
C ALA A 100 2.43 -10.88 -4.36
N THR A 101 3.08 -9.74 -4.16
CA THR A 101 4.27 -9.32 -4.91
C THR A 101 5.45 -10.26 -4.63
N LEU A 102 5.66 -10.62 -3.36
CA LEU A 102 6.74 -11.53 -2.97
C LEU A 102 6.57 -12.91 -3.61
N VAL A 103 5.38 -13.49 -3.52
CA VAL A 103 5.09 -14.80 -4.13
C VAL A 103 5.25 -14.75 -5.65
N ALA A 104 4.79 -13.67 -6.30
CA ALA A 104 4.97 -13.49 -7.74
C ALA A 104 6.45 -13.42 -8.13
N ASP A 105 7.28 -12.77 -7.32
CA ASP A 105 8.71 -12.66 -7.53
C ASP A 105 9.42 -14.00 -7.38
N GLU A 106 9.08 -14.76 -6.35
CA GLU A 106 9.60 -16.13 -6.15
C GLU A 106 9.20 -17.07 -7.27
N LEU A 107 7.96 -17.03 -7.75
CA LEU A 107 7.50 -17.83 -8.89
C LEU A 107 8.27 -17.47 -10.17
N ARG A 108 8.51 -16.19 -10.44
CA ARG A 108 9.33 -15.78 -11.59
C ARG A 108 10.75 -16.29 -11.47
N SER A 109 11.34 -16.21 -10.30
CA SER A 109 12.69 -16.72 -10.02
C SER A 109 12.80 -18.24 -10.21
N ALA A 110 11.69 -18.95 -9.97
CA ALA A 110 11.56 -20.39 -10.24
C ALA A 110 11.26 -20.71 -11.73
N GLY A 111 11.20 -19.70 -12.61
CA GLY A 111 10.97 -19.87 -14.04
C GLY A 111 9.49 -19.92 -14.46
N VAL A 112 8.55 -19.62 -13.56
CA VAL A 112 7.13 -19.51 -13.90
C VAL A 112 6.88 -18.13 -14.54
N PRO A 113 6.23 -18.04 -15.73
CA PRO A 113 6.05 -16.77 -16.45
C PRO A 113 4.93 -15.90 -15.85
N ILE A 114 5.11 -15.48 -14.59
CA ILE A 114 4.23 -14.52 -13.92
C ILE A 114 4.62 -13.11 -14.32
N PRO A 115 3.67 -12.24 -14.72
CA PRO A 115 3.97 -10.85 -15.07
C PRO A 115 4.53 -10.06 -13.89
N GLN A 116 5.28 -9.01 -14.19
CA GLN A 116 5.72 -8.04 -13.18
C GLN A 116 4.56 -7.15 -12.72
N GLY A 117 4.74 -6.51 -11.57
CA GLY A 117 3.79 -5.52 -11.08
C GLY A 117 2.54 -6.09 -10.41
N ILE A 118 2.57 -7.36 -9.99
CA ILE A 118 1.52 -7.96 -9.16
C ILE A 118 1.52 -7.27 -7.78
N LEU A 119 0.39 -6.69 -7.40
CA LEU A 119 0.21 -5.99 -6.13
C LEU A 119 -0.78 -6.68 -5.21
N THR A 120 -1.82 -7.29 -5.79
CA THR A 120 -2.93 -7.85 -5.03
C THR A 120 -3.01 -9.35 -5.16
N ARG A 121 -3.64 -9.98 -4.15
CA ARG A 121 -3.93 -11.41 -4.18
C ARG A 121 -4.75 -11.81 -5.42
N LYS A 122 -5.71 -10.97 -5.82
CA LYS A 122 -6.54 -11.23 -6.99
C LYS A 122 -5.70 -11.26 -8.26
N GLU A 123 -4.83 -10.28 -8.47
CA GLU A 123 -3.91 -10.23 -9.62
C GLU A 123 -3.01 -11.47 -9.66
N LEU A 124 -2.50 -11.91 -8.50
CA LEU A 124 -1.67 -13.11 -8.42
C LEU A 124 -2.44 -14.36 -8.83
N VAL A 125 -3.64 -14.55 -8.31
CA VAL A 125 -4.49 -15.70 -8.66
C VAL A 125 -4.82 -15.69 -10.16
N ASP A 126 -5.21 -14.57 -10.72
CA ASP A 126 -5.52 -14.43 -12.14
C ASP A 126 -4.29 -14.77 -13.01
N ALA A 127 -3.09 -14.32 -12.61
CA ALA A 127 -1.85 -14.62 -13.30
C ALA A 127 -1.49 -16.13 -13.25
N ILE A 128 -1.60 -16.76 -12.07
CA ILE A 128 -1.35 -18.19 -11.92
C ILE A 128 -2.32 -19.01 -12.75
N MET A 129 -3.60 -18.67 -12.72
CA MET A 129 -4.63 -19.36 -13.52
C MET A 129 -4.38 -19.23 -15.03
N SER A 130 -3.92 -18.08 -15.47
CA SER A 130 -3.55 -17.85 -16.87
C SER A 130 -2.39 -18.75 -17.31
N VAL A 131 -1.38 -18.91 -16.47
CA VAL A 131 -0.23 -19.79 -16.74
C VAL A 131 -0.64 -21.27 -16.71
N ALA A 132 -1.48 -21.65 -15.74
CA ALA A 132 -1.93 -23.04 -15.58
C ALA A 132 -2.83 -23.51 -16.73
N ASN A 133 -3.55 -22.59 -17.38
CA ASN A 133 -4.47 -22.90 -18.50
C ASN A 133 -3.80 -22.70 -19.88
N ALA A 134 -2.57 -22.27 -19.90
CA ALA A 134 -1.79 -22.16 -21.12
C ALA A 134 -1.08 -23.49 -21.42
#